data_e14186cfa37abe037aecfaf88fe66d58
#
_entry.id   e14186cfa37abe037aecfaf88fe66d58
#
_cell.length_a   1.000
_cell.length_b   1.000
_cell.length_c   1.000
_cell.angle_alpha   90.00
_cell.angle_beta   90.00
_cell.angle_gamma   90.00
#
_symmetry.space_group_name_H-M   'P 1'
#
loop_
_entity.id
_entity.type
_entity.pdbx_description
1 polymer ?
#
loop_
_entity_poly.entity_id
_entity_poly.type
_entity_poly.pdbx_seq_one_letter_code
_entity_poly.pdbx_strand_id
1 'polypeptide(L)'
;GGLIKRLAIENFKSIRSLELECRRVNVFIGEPNTGKSNILEALGLLSFIPYGAGSETIELQDYLRTNEPYQLFHNYNVKEKIRITINGEELIGNFDKLRGAILLSFSGARISIITPKKAQVLHEGPLPPTITSIRFYRFKREVTFWRSRLPFLSPPDGRNLPNVLALNPSLRDIVRDILEDYDQELVINEFEPSLSVMWRFNGVLRLLPYELVSDTLRRLIFHLAAIESNEGAVITMEEPEAHAFPAYTKYLAERVALDERNQYFITTHNPYFLLSLVERTPVRELAVYITYLRGYETKVKLLSEEELGELLDMTSDVFFNLDIFTPGEGD
;
A
#
# COMPACT_ATOMS: atom_id res chain seq x y z
N GLY A 1 -0.16 -3.99 17.71
CA GLY A 1 1.04 -4.21 16.94
C GLY A 1 1.87 -2.94 16.95
N GLY A 2 3.15 -3.06 17.19
CA GLY A 2 4.04 -1.90 17.22
C GLY A 2 4.35 -1.40 15.81
N LEU A 3 4.69 -0.11 15.68
CA LEU A 3 5.23 0.47 14.47
C LEU A 3 6.49 -0.27 14.00
N ILE A 4 6.66 -0.41 12.71
CA ILE A 4 7.92 -0.85 12.12
C ILE A 4 8.96 0.24 12.34
N LYS A 5 10.01 -0.07 13.10
CA LYS A 5 11.14 0.84 13.34
C LYS A 5 12.28 0.59 12.37
N ARG A 6 12.51 -0.69 12.06
CA ARG A 6 13.54 -1.16 11.12
C ARG A 6 12.95 -2.17 10.17
N LEU A 7 13.22 -1.98 8.89
CA LEU A 7 12.85 -2.89 7.81
C LEU A 7 14.11 -3.20 6.99
N ALA A 8 14.45 -4.48 6.89
CA ALA A 8 15.52 -4.95 6.01
C ALA A 8 14.95 -5.92 4.98
N ILE A 9 15.39 -5.79 3.74
CA ILE A 9 14.94 -6.63 2.62
C ILE A 9 16.17 -7.16 1.89
N GLU A 10 16.23 -8.48 1.68
CA GLU A 10 17.31 -9.15 0.99
C GLU A 10 16.79 -10.12 -0.07
N ASN A 11 17.44 -10.13 -1.22
CA ASN A 11 17.16 -11.03 -2.34
C ASN A 11 15.71 -11.02 -2.82
N PHE A 12 15.09 -9.84 -2.91
CA PHE A 12 13.70 -9.67 -3.31
C PHE A 12 13.59 -8.73 -4.51
N LYS A 13 13.17 -9.27 -5.66
CA LYS A 13 12.99 -8.54 -6.93
C LYS A 13 14.22 -7.71 -7.31
N SER A 14 14.12 -6.39 -7.46
CA SER A 14 15.27 -5.53 -7.74
C SER A 14 16.17 -5.27 -6.53
N ILE A 15 15.78 -5.75 -5.36
CA ILE A 15 16.48 -5.49 -4.11
C ILE A 15 17.41 -6.65 -3.79
N ARG A 16 18.72 -6.41 -3.86
CA ARG A 16 19.71 -7.35 -3.36
C ARG A 16 19.79 -7.29 -1.84
N SER A 17 19.96 -6.08 -1.31
CA SER A 17 19.97 -5.82 0.11
C SER A 17 19.72 -4.34 0.37
N LEU A 18 18.80 -4.03 1.27
CA LEU A 18 18.60 -2.68 1.78
C LEU A 18 18.08 -2.72 3.21
N GLU A 19 18.32 -1.65 3.96
CA GLU A 19 17.86 -1.46 5.32
C GLU A 19 17.28 -0.04 5.46
N LEU A 20 16.13 0.05 6.12
CA LEU A 20 15.40 1.29 6.35
C LEU A 20 15.18 1.54 7.83
N GLU A 21 15.46 2.77 8.28
CA GLU A 21 14.94 3.29 9.53
C GLU A 21 13.59 3.94 9.26
N CYS A 22 12.53 3.36 9.84
CA CYS A 22 11.16 3.74 9.53
C CYS A 22 10.60 4.70 10.57
N ARG A 23 9.74 5.60 10.11
CA ARG A 23 8.96 6.55 10.93
C ARG A 23 7.46 6.29 10.74
N ARG A 24 6.61 7.15 11.28
CA ARG A 24 5.17 6.99 11.10
C ARG A 24 4.74 7.11 9.63
N VAL A 25 5.29 8.08 8.90
CA VAL A 25 5.05 8.26 7.46
C VAL A 25 6.36 8.07 6.70
N ASN A 26 6.41 7.08 5.83
CA ASN A 26 7.58 6.72 5.01
C ASN A 26 7.19 6.87 3.55
N VAL A 27 7.86 7.79 2.85
CA VAL A 27 7.57 8.14 1.46
C VAL A 27 8.76 7.81 0.58
N PHE A 28 8.51 7.08 -0.50
CA PHE A 28 9.51 6.70 -1.48
C PHE A 28 9.28 7.47 -2.77
N ILE A 29 10.27 8.22 -3.19
CA ILE A 29 10.30 8.97 -4.44
C ILE A 29 11.51 8.53 -5.26
N GLY A 30 11.51 8.81 -6.55
CA GLY A 30 12.59 8.41 -7.44
C GLY A 30 12.10 8.30 -8.88
N GLU A 31 13.01 8.13 -9.80
CA GLU A 31 12.69 7.90 -11.19
C GLU A 31 11.93 6.58 -11.40
N PRO A 32 11.23 6.42 -12.54
CA PRO A 32 10.59 5.16 -12.90
C PRO A 32 11.59 3.99 -12.89
N ASN A 33 11.10 2.79 -12.57
CA ASN A 33 11.88 1.54 -12.59
C ASN A 33 13.10 1.51 -11.64
N THR A 34 13.08 2.30 -10.57
CA THR A 34 14.15 2.26 -9.55
C THR A 34 13.83 1.30 -8.40
N GLY A 35 12.64 0.68 -8.40
CA GLY A 35 12.26 -0.33 -7.42
C GLY A 35 11.43 0.19 -6.25
N LYS A 36 10.84 1.39 -6.32
CA LYS A 36 9.92 1.91 -5.30
C LYS A 36 8.80 0.93 -4.97
N SER A 37 8.13 0.42 -5.99
CA SER A 37 7.05 -0.57 -5.85
C SER A 37 7.53 -1.86 -5.22
N ASN A 38 8.75 -2.30 -5.51
CA ASN A 38 9.31 -3.53 -4.95
C ASN A 38 9.52 -3.44 -3.44
N ILE A 39 9.83 -2.26 -2.91
CA ILE A 39 9.91 -2.04 -1.47
C ILE A 39 8.53 -2.25 -0.82
N LEU A 40 7.48 -1.66 -1.39
CA LEU A 40 6.11 -1.85 -0.90
C LEU A 40 5.64 -3.30 -1.08
N GLU A 41 6.00 -3.93 -2.18
CA GLU A 41 5.63 -5.32 -2.47
C GLU A 41 6.29 -6.31 -1.48
N ALA A 42 7.44 -6.00 -0.89
CA ALA A 42 8.00 -6.78 0.19
C ALA A 42 7.06 -6.82 1.41
N LEU A 43 6.46 -5.68 1.77
CA LEU A 43 5.39 -5.62 2.78
C LEU A 43 4.10 -6.27 2.26
N GLY A 44 3.82 -6.16 0.96
CA GLY A 44 2.72 -6.83 0.29
C GLY A 44 2.76 -8.35 0.43
N LEU A 45 3.95 -8.95 0.37
CA LEU A 45 4.13 -10.39 0.60
C LEU A 45 3.72 -10.81 2.00
N LEU A 46 4.07 -10.02 3.03
CA LEU A 46 3.61 -10.27 4.40
C LEU A 46 2.09 -10.11 4.53
N SER A 47 1.52 -9.06 3.93
CA SER A 47 0.07 -8.81 3.94
C SER A 47 -0.72 -9.90 3.19
N PHE A 48 -0.14 -10.47 2.13
CA PHE A 48 -0.77 -11.55 1.38
C PHE A 48 -1.03 -12.80 2.22
N ILE A 49 -0.15 -13.12 3.17
CA ILE A 49 -0.29 -14.32 4.00
C ILE A 49 -1.64 -14.35 4.74
N PRO A 50 -2.01 -13.33 5.56
CA PRO A 50 -3.27 -13.35 6.29
C PRO A 50 -4.49 -13.02 5.44
N TYR A 51 -4.36 -12.25 4.37
CA TYR A 51 -5.50 -11.66 3.67
C TYR A 51 -5.72 -12.19 2.25
N GLY A 52 -4.73 -12.82 1.64
CA GLY A 52 -4.82 -13.36 0.28
C GLY A 52 -4.61 -14.86 0.17
N ALA A 53 -3.68 -15.41 0.94
CA ALA A 53 -3.38 -16.84 0.88
C ALA A 53 -4.58 -17.69 1.32
N GLY A 54 -4.90 -18.71 0.52
CA GLY A 54 -6.06 -19.57 0.77
C GLY A 54 -7.39 -19.03 0.19
N SER A 55 -7.40 -17.82 -0.36
CA SER A 55 -8.55 -17.31 -1.10
C SER A 55 -8.67 -18.01 -2.46
N GLU A 56 -9.91 -18.22 -2.92
CA GLU A 56 -10.18 -18.73 -4.26
C GLU A 56 -10.19 -17.60 -5.31
N THR A 57 -10.30 -16.35 -4.88
CA THR A 57 -10.54 -15.19 -5.74
C THR A 57 -9.50 -14.07 -5.60
N ILE A 58 -8.59 -14.18 -4.62
CA ILE A 58 -7.45 -13.29 -4.46
C ILE A 58 -6.19 -14.05 -4.83
N GLU A 59 -5.45 -13.53 -5.78
CA GLU A 59 -4.22 -14.12 -6.27
C GLU A 59 -2.99 -13.36 -5.78
N LEU A 60 -1.82 -13.99 -5.83
CA LEU A 60 -0.56 -13.33 -5.51
C LEU A 60 -0.35 -12.07 -6.36
N GLN A 61 -0.81 -12.09 -7.60
CA GLN A 61 -0.71 -10.96 -8.55
C GLN A 61 -1.50 -9.73 -8.11
N ASP A 62 -2.52 -9.89 -7.27
CA ASP A 62 -3.26 -8.75 -6.70
C ASP A 62 -2.39 -7.94 -5.71
N TYR A 63 -1.36 -8.58 -5.13
CA TYR A 63 -0.40 -7.96 -4.21
C TYR A 63 0.94 -7.64 -4.85
N LEU A 64 1.44 -8.54 -5.68
CA LEU A 64 2.80 -8.52 -6.22
C LEU A 64 2.76 -8.62 -7.75
N ARG A 65 3.54 -7.79 -8.44
CA ARG A 65 3.67 -7.88 -9.90
C ARG A 65 4.58 -9.04 -10.26
N THR A 66 4.00 -10.23 -10.33
CA THR A 66 4.71 -11.47 -10.69
C THR A 66 3.77 -12.44 -11.39
N ASN A 67 4.30 -13.24 -12.29
CA ASN A 67 3.56 -14.34 -12.92
C ASN A 67 3.94 -15.69 -12.29
N GLU A 68 5.16 -15.80 -11.79
CA GLU A 68 5.71 -17.04 -11.26
C GLU A 68 6.47 -16.79 -9.94
N PRO A 69 6.42 -17.72 -8.97
CA PRO A 69 7.06 -17.53 -7.67
C PRO A 69 8.57 -17.25 -7.73
N TYR A 70 9.32 -17.85 -8.67
CA TYR A 70 10.76 -17.64 -8.78
C TYR A 70 11.12 -16.19 -9.14
N GLN A 71 10.20 -15.44 -9.75
CA GLN A 71 10.41 -14.03 -10.14
C GLN A 71 10.47 -13.09 -8.93
N LEU A 72 10.09 -13.55 -7.74
CA LEU A 72 10.23 -12.79 -6.50
C LEU A 72 11.68 -12.73 -6.01
N PHE A 73 12.55 -13.62 -6.51
CA PHE A 73 13.96 -13.64 -6.14
C PHE A 73 14.78 -12.64 -6.98
N HIS A 74 15.71 -11.95 -6.35
CA HIS A 74 16.58 -11.01 -7.04
C HIS A 74 17.38 -11.71 -8.14
N ASN A 75 17.30 -11.19 -9.38
CA ASN A 75 17.90 -11.80 -10.57
C ASN A 75 17.57 -13.30 -10.73
N TYR A 76 16.38 -13.72 -10.24
CA TYR A 76 15.93 -15.11 -10.23
C TYR A 76 16.89 -16.06 -9.49
N ASN A 77 17.67 -15.52 -8.56
CA ASN A 77 18.61 -16.30 -7.76
C ASN A 77 17.87 -17.08 -6.65
N VAL A 78 17.27 -18.19 -7.05
CA VAL A 78 16.53 -19.08 -6.13
C VAL A 78 17.43 -19.93 -5.22
N LYS A 79 18.75 -19.83 -5.36
CA LYS A 79 19.71 -20.52 -4.47
C LYS A 79 19.84 -19.79 -3.14
N GLU A 80 19.63 -18.48 -3.14
CA GLU A 80 19.61 -17.66 -1.94
C GLU A 80 18.17 -17.44 -1.47
N LYS A 81 18.01 -17.23 -0.16
CA LYS A 81 16.71 -17.03 0.47
C LYS A 81 16.24 -15.58 0.27
N ILE A 82 14.94 -15.40 0.10
CA ILE A 82 14.31 -14.09 0.37
C ILE A 82 14.32 -13.91 1.88
N ARG A 83 14.72 -12.73 2.35
CA ARG A 83 14.67 -12.36 3.76
C ARG A 83 14.06 -10.97 3.91
N ILE A 84 13.00 -10.88 4.71
CA ILE A 84 12.38 -9.61 5.08
C ILE A 84 12.34 -9.56 6.60
N THR A 85 13.09 -8.62 7.18
CA THR A 85 13.23 -8.48 8.63
C THR A 85 12.53 -7.22 9.12
N ILE A 86 11.64 -7.38 10.09
CA ILE A 86 10.87 -6.32 10.71
C ILE A 86 11.15 -6.32 12.21
N ASN A 87 11.81 -5.28 12.71
CA ASN A 87 12.14 -5.15 14.13
C ASN A 87 12.85 -6.40 14.72
N GLY A 88 13.63 -7.11 13.90
CA GLY A 88 14.33 -8.33 14.29
C GLY A 88 13.56 -9.64 14.05
N GLU A 89 12.28 -9.60 13.70
CA GLU A 89 11.51 -10.77 13.27
C GLU A 89 11.66 -10.99 11.76
N GLU A 90 11.94 -12.23 11.35
CA GLU A 90 12.30 -12.53 9.96
C GLU A 90 11.23 -13.35 9.23
N LEU A 91 10.81 -12.88 8.05
CA LEU A 91 10.19 -13.72 7.04
C LEU A 91 11.29 -14.26 6.12
N ILE A 92 11.33 -15.57 5.96
CA ILE A 92 12.29 -16.25 5.09
C ILE A 92 11.54 -17.03 4.02
N GLY A 93 11.88 -16.80 2.75
CA GLY A 93 11.38 -17.52 1.60
C GLY A 93 12.44 -18.44 1.00
N ASN A 94 12.17 -19.73 0.97
CA ASN A 94 13.00 -20.75 0.32
C ASN A 94 12.30 -21.28 -0.92
N PHE A 95 13.02 -21.40 -2.02
CA PHE A 95 12.47 -21.95 -3.25
C PHE A 95 12.65 -23.48 -3.32
N ASP A 96 11.54 -24.19 -3.46
CA ASP A 96 11.51 -25.62 -3.77
C ASP A 96 11.42 -25.81 -5.28
N LYS A 97 12.55 -26.21 -5.89
CA LYS A 97 12.64 -26.42 -7.33
C LYS A 97 11.74 -27.54 -7.86
N LEU A 98 11.49 -28.57 -7.05
CA LEU A 98 10.66 -29.71 -7.47
C LEU A 98 9.19 -29.32 -7.60
N ARG A 99 8.74 -28.42 -6.72
CA ARG A 99 7.35 -27.94 -6.69
C ARG A 99 7.17 -26.61 -7.43
N GLY A 100 8.25 -25.93 -7.80
CA GLY A 100 8.20 -24.55 -8.31
C GLY A 100 7.59 -23.57 -7.29
N ALA A 101 7.77 -23.83 -6.01
CA ALA A 101 7.06 -23.16 -4.92
C ALA A 101 8.00 -22.42 -3.99
N ILE A 102 7.50 -21.40 -3.30
CA ILE A 102 8.19 -20.73 -2.21
C ILE A 102 7.59 -21.23 -0.89
N LEU A 103 8.45 -21.72 -0.01
CA LEU A 103 8.11 -22.04 1.37
C LEU A 103 8.47 -20.85 2.24
N LEU A 104 7.47 -20.25 2.88
CA LEU A 104 7.63 -19.12 3.77
C LEU A 104 7.65 -19.59 5.23
N SER A 105 8.62 -19.10 5.99
CA SER A 105 8.68 -19.25 7.44
C SER A 105 8.84 -17.89 8.10
N PHE A 106 8.26 -17.72 9.27
CA PHE A 106 8.37 -16.49 10.07
C PHE A 106 8.86 -16.85 11.46
N SER A 107 9.94 -16.19 11.89
CA SER A 107 10.61 -16.47 13.18
C SER A 107 10.86 -17.96 13.43
N GLY A 108 11.27 -18.69 12.39
CA GLY A 108 11.57 -20.12 12.42
C GLY A 108 10.39 -21.07 12.21
N ALA A 109 9.14 -20.61 12.30
CA ALA A 109 7.95 -21.44 12.06
C ALA A 109 7.48 -21.36 10.60
N ARG A 110 7.08 -22.50 10.04
CA ARG A 110 6.45 -22.52 8.70
C ARG A 110 5.12 -21.78 8.77
N ILE A 111 4.90 -20.87 7.82
CA ILE A 111 3.73 -20.02 7.83
C ILE A 111 2.87 -20.15 6.57
N SER A 112 3.47 -20.31 5.39
CA SER A 112 2.75 -20.40 4.13
C SER A 112 3.57 -21.10 3.05
N ILE A 113 2.87 -21.57 2.01
CA ILE A 113 3.46 -22.06 0.76
C ILE A 113 2.79 -21.34 -0.40
N ILE A 114 3.58 -20.85 -1.34
CA ILE A 114 3.14 -20.20 -2.57
C ILE A 114 3.58 -21.05 -3.75
N THR A 115 2.62 -21.62 -4.47
CA THR A 115 2.83 -22.38 -5.70
C THR A 115 2.43 -21.54 -6.91
N PRO A 116 2.79 -21.93 -8.16
CA PRO A 116 2.34 -21.20 -9.35
C PRO A 116 0.82 -21.05 -9.48
N LYS A 117 0.05 -21.94 -8.85
CA LYS A 117 -1.41 -21.98 -8.99
C LYS A 117 -2.16 -21.45 -7.78
N LYS A 118 -1.59 -21.56 -6.60
CA LYS A 118 -2.27 -21.16 -5.35
C LYS A 118 -1.29 -20.94 -4.21
N ALA A 119 -1.75 -20.22 -3.20
CA ALA A 119 -1.06 -20.11 -1.94
C ALA A 119 -1.92 -20.70 -0.80
N GLN A 120 -1.27 -21.20 0.23
CA GLN A 120 -1.91 -21.77 1.42
C GLN A 120 -1.21 -21.31 2.69
N VAL A 121 -2.01 -21.03 3.72
CA VAL A 121 -1.49 -20.83 5.07
C VAL A 121 -1.26 -22.20 5.70
N LEU A 122 -0.08 -22.42 6.24
CA LEU A 122 0.34 -23.68 6.90
C LEU A 122 0.38 -23.54 8.43
N HIS A 123 0.26 -22.30 8.92
CA HIS A 123 0.32 -22.00 10.34
C HIS A 123 -0.96 -22.44 11.05
N GLU A 124 -0.81 -23.16 12.16
CA GLU A 124 -1.92 -23.52 13.04
C GLU A 124 -2.11 -22.43 14.10
N GLY A 125 -3.33 -21.91 14.22
CA GLY A 125 -3.67 -20.86 15.17
C GLY A 125 -3.54 -19.44 14.60
N PRO A 126 -3.59 -18.40 15.47
CA PRO A 126 -3.51 -17.01 15.04
C PRO A 126 -2.14 -16.66 14.49
N LEU A 127 -2.10 -15.94 13.37
CA LEU A 127 -0.88 -15.44 12.78
C LEU A 127 -0.24 -14.35 13.66
N PRO A 128 1.10 -14.19 13.63
CA PRO A 128 1.79 -13.18 14.42
C PRO A 128 1.25 -11.76 14.16
N PRO A 129 1.10 -10.92 15.21
CA PRO A 129 0.62 -9.54 15.07
C PRO A 129 1.45 -8.70 14.09
N THR A 130 2.75 -8.92 14.01
CA THR A 130 3.64 -8.26 13.05
C THR A 130 3.16 -8.47 11.63
N ILE A 131 2.71 -9.67 11.27
CA ILE A 131 2.19 -9.96 9.93
C ILE A 131 0.77 -9.39 9.74
N THR A 132 -0.13 -9.63 10.69
CA THR A 132 -1.54 -9.23 10.55
C THR A 132 -1.76 -7.72 10.63
N SER A 133 -0.80 -6.96 11.18
CA SER A 133 -0.85 -5.50 11.19
C SER A 133 -0.52 -4.86 9.85
N ILE A 134 0.18 -5.56 8.96
CA ILE A 134 0.57 -5.03 7.64
C ILE A 134 -0.58 -5.21 6.67
N ARG A 135 -1.06 -4.11 6.12
CA ARG A 135 -2.21 -4.06 5.22
C ARG A 135 -1.85 -3.34 3.95
N PHE A 136 -1.71 -4.11 2.91
CA PHE A 136 -1.33 -3.63 1.58
C PHE A 136 -2.57 -3.28 0.78
N TYR A 137 -2.62 -2.07 0.23
CA TYR A 137 -3.74 -1.58 -0.56
C TYR A 137 -3.32 -1.21 -1.97
N ARG A 138 -4.01 -1.78 -2.93
CA ARG A 138 -3.88 -1.46 -4.35
C ARG A 138 -5.27 -1.34 -4.96
N PHE A 139 -5.60 -0.16 -5.46
CA PHE A 139 -6.89 0.06 -6.11
C PHE A 139 -7.04 -0.84 -7.33
N LYS A 140 -8.20 -1.47 -7.43
CA LYS A 140 -8.62 -2.27 -8.58
C LYS A 140 -9.91 -1.71 -9.14
N ARG A 141 -9.96 -1.51 -10.46
CA ARG A 141 -11.09 -0.87 -11.13
C ARG A 141 -12.36 -1.72 -11.04
N GLU A 142 -12.20 -3.01 -11.22
CA GLU A 142 -13.28 -3.99 -11.18
C GLU A 142 -13.13 -4.86 -9.94
N VAL A 143 -14.05 -4.72 -9.00
CA VAL A 143 -14.08 -5.48 -7.75
C VAL A 143 -15.50 -6.00 -7.53
N THR A 144 -15.62 -7.30 -7.27
CA THR A 144 -16.86 -7.88 -6.77
C THR A 144 -16.86 -7.77 -5.26
N PHE A 145 -17.84 -7.05 -4.71
CA PHE A 145 -18.00 -6.91 -3.28
C PHE A 145 -18.50 -8.20 -2.64
N TRP A 146 -18.02 -8.47 -1.44
CA TRP A 146 -18.45 -9.59 -0.62
C TRP A 146 -18.69 -9.20 0.84
N ARG A 147 -19.37 -10.08 1.58
CA ARG A 147 -19.48 -9.93 3.02
C ARG A 147 -18.18 -10.29 3.70
N SER A 148 -17.78 -9.48 4.67
CA SER A 148 -16.60 -9.71 5.48
C SER A 148 -16.87 -9.37 6.93
N ARG A 149 -16.19 -10.07 7.83
CA ARG A 149 -16.20 -9.73 9.27
C ARG A 149 -15.07 -8.79 9.65
N LEU A 150 -14.19 -8.44 8.72
CA LEU A 150 -13.10 -7.51 8.98
C LEU A 150 -13.67 -6.11 9.28
N PRO A 151 -13.26 -5.49 10.39
CA PRO A 151 -13.72 -4.14 10.76
C PRO A 151 -13.03 -3.04 9.93
N PHE A 152 -12.05 -3.38 9.12
CA PHE A 152 -11.28 -2.49 8.27
C PHE A 152 -11.38 -2.91 6.80
N LEU A 153 -10.98 -2.02 5.92
CA LEU A 153 -10.95 -2.28 4.48
C LEU A 153 -10.08 -3.51 4.18
N SER A 154 -10.65 -4.50 3.50
CA SER A 154 -9.95 -5.75 3.24
C SER A 154 -8.82 -5.54 2.22
N PRO A 155 -7.57 -5.91 2.56
CA PRO A 155 -6.50 -5.93 1.58
C PRO A 155 -6.76 -6.98 0.48
N PRO A 156 -6.28 -6.77 -0.75
CA PRO A 156 -5.58 -5.58 -1.24
C PRO A 156 -6.53 -4.55 -1.86
N ASP A 157 -7.72 -4.96 -2.31
CA ASP A 157 -8.58 -4.21 -3.23
C ASP A 157 -9.93 -3.75 -2.65
N GLY A 158 -10.14 -3.96 -1.35
CA GLY A 158 -11.29 -3.40 -0.65
C GLY A 158 -12.63 -4.06 -0.97
N ARG A 159 -12.68 -5.37 -1.15
CA ARG A 159 -13.91 -6.09 -1.51
C ARG A 159 -15.03 -6.01 -0.48
N ASN A 160 -14.74 -5.56 0.73
CA ASN A 160 -15.71 -5.34 1.79
C ASN A 160 -16.10 -3.85 1.97
N LEU A 161 -15.82 -3.01 0.99
CA LEU A 161 -16.09 -1.57 1.10
C LEU A 161 -17.53 -1.24 1.54
N PRO A 162 -18.59 -1.91 1.04
CA PRO A 162 -19.96 -1.66 1.54
C PRO A 162 -20.11 -1.88 3.04
N ASN A 163 -19.53 -2.94 3.59
CA ASN A 163 -19.56 -3.23 5.01
C ASN A 163 -18.78 -2.18 5.83
N VAL A 164 -17.62 -1.77 5.34
CA VAL A 164 -16.78 -0.75 6.00
C VAL A 164 -17.50 0.60 6.05
N LEU A 165 -18.14 1.00 4.97
CA LEU A 165 -18.96 2.21 4.92
C LEU A 165 -20.17 2.13 5.85
N ALA A 166 -20.84 0.98 5.93
CA ALA A 166 -21.96 0.77 6.82
C ALA A 166 -21.58 0.88 8.31
N LEU A 167 -20.40 0.34 8.67
CA LEU A 167 -19.93 0.28 10.05
C LEU A 167 -19.21 1.54 10.53
N ASN A 168 -18.77 2.41 9.62
CA ASN A 168 -17.94 3.58 9.96
C ASN A 168 -18.69 4.90 9.64
N PRO A 169 -19.36 5.52 10.64
CA PRO A 169 -20.07 6.78 10.42
C PRO A 169 -19.19 7.94 9.96
N SER A 170 -17.98 8.05 10.52
CA SER A 170 -17.02 9.09 10.14
C SER A 170 -16.63 9.01 8.67
N LEU A 171 -16.35 7.79 8.18
CA LEU A 171 -16.05 7.55 6.78
C LEU A 171 -17.25 7.88 5.87
N ARG A 172 -18.47 7.48 6.30
CA ARG A 172 -19.71 7.82 5.55
C ARG A 172 -19.89 9.32 5.42
N ASP A 173 -19.64 10.08 6.50
CA ASP A 173 -19.77 11.53 6.49
C ASP A 173 -18.76 12.16 5.50
N ILE A 174 -17.52 11.69 5.48
CA ILE A 174 -16.52 12.14 4.52
C ILE A 174 -16.95 11.85 3.07
N VAL A 175 -17.42 10.64 2.81
CA VAL A 175 -17.86 10.23 1.47
C VAL A 175 -19.11 10.99 1.03
N ARG A 176 -20.07 11.21 1.96
CA ARG A 176 -21.25 12.04 1.71
C ARG A 176 -20.84 13.45 1.28
N ASP A 177 -19.98 14.10 2.05
CA ASP A 177 -19.55 15.47 1.77
C ASP A 177 -18.88 15.58 0.39
N ILE A 178 -18.08 14.58 0.00
CA ILE A 178 -17.47 14.52 -1.35
C ILE A 178 -18.53 14.37 -2.43
N LEU A 179 -19.54 13.52 -2.23
CA LEU A 179 -20.57 13.25 -3.24
C LEU A 179 -21.57 14.40 -3.35
N GLU A 180 -21.81 15.16 -2.28
CA GLU A 180 -22.66 16.36 -2.28
C GLU A 180 -22.16 17.43 -3.26
N ASP A 181 -20.84 17.55 -3.44
CA ASP A 181 -20.23 18.44 -4.43
C ASP A 181 -20.66 18.12 -5.89
N TYR A 182 -21.18 16.91 -6.10
CA TYR A 182 -21.68 16.42 -7.39
C TYR A 182 -23.19 16.20 -7.41
N ASP A 183 -23.92 16.72 -6.42
CA ASP A 183 -25.37 16.49 -6.24
C ASP A 183 -25.73 14.99 -6.16
N GLN A 184 -24.85 14.19 -5.56
CA GLN A 184 -24.99 12.74 -5.45
C GLN A 184 -25.08 12.31 -3.99
N GLU A 185 -25.81 11.22 -3.75
CA GLU A 185 -25.96 10.56 -2.46
C GLU A 185 -25.49 9.11 -2.55
N LEU A 186 -24.82 8.62 -1.50
CA LEU A 186 -24.39 7.23 -1.39
C LEU A 186 -25.55 6.32 -1.01
N VAL A 187 -25.67 5.20 -1.72
CA VAL A 187 -26.62 4.12 -1.38
C VAL A 187 -25.82 2.85 -1.07
N ILE A 188 -26.00 2.34 0.15
CA ILE A 188 -25.33 1.13 0.64
C ILE A 188 -26.37 0.03 0.80
N ASN A 189 -26.14 -1.14 0.19
CA ASN A 189 -26.89 -2.36 0.47
C ASN A 189 -26.01 -3.31 1.29
N GLU A 190 -26.38 -3.50 2.55
CA GLU A 190 -25.64 -4.38 3.47
C GLU A 190 -26.02 -5.86 3.30
N PHE A 191 -27.23 -6.14 2.82
CA PHE A 191 -27.76 -7.50 2.68
C PHE A 191 -27.19 -8.20 1.43
N GLU A 192 -27.10 -7.47 0.34
CA GLU A 192 -26.38 -7.86 -0.87
C GLU A 192 -25.27 -6.85 -1.07
N PRO A 193 -24.01 -7.15 -0.65
CA PRO A 193 -22.94 -6.16 -0.63
C PRO A 193 -22.78 -5.44 -1.95
N SER A 194 -23.32 -4.22 -2.02
CA SER A 194 -23.26 -3.39 -3.22
C SER A 194 -23.32 -1.91 -2.85
N LEU A 195 -22.80 -1.09 -3.74
CA LEU A 195 -22.83 0.36 -3.64
C LEU A 195 -23.43 0.95 -4.90
N SER A 196 -24.14 2.06 -4.73
CA SER A 196 -24.65 2.89 -5.81
C SER A 196 -24.58 4.36 -5.40
N VAL A 197 -24.65 5.24 -6.37
CA VAL A 197 -24.89 6.66 -6.12
C VAL A 197 -26.26 7.04 -6.69
N MET A 198 -26.92 7.98 -6.05
CA MET A 198 -28.23 8.44 -6.41
C MET A 198 -28.23 9.96 -6.59
N TRP A 199 -28.95 10.44 -7.57
CA TRP A 199 -29.21 11.87 -7.75
C TRP A 199 -30.64 12.11 -8.19
N ARG A 200 -31.12 13.35 -8.04
CA ARG A 200 -32.45 13.77 -8.45
C ARG A 200 -32.39 14.58 -9.74
N PHE A 201 -33.17 14.15 -10.73
CA PHE A 201 -33.29 14.86 -11.99
C PHE A 201 -34.76 15.02 -12.36
N ASN A 202 -35.22 16.25 -12.54
CA ASN A 202 -36.62 16.58 -12.86
C ASN A 202 -37.64 15.89 -11.92
N GLY A 203 -37.36 15.85 -10.62
CA GLY A 203 -38.20 15.22 -9.61
C GLY A 203 -38.14 13.70 -9.56
N VAL A 204 -37.37 13.07 -10.43
CA VAL A 204 -37.17 11.61 -10.49
C VAL A 204 -35.80 11.24 -9.90
N LEU A 205 -35.78 10.23 -9.02
CA LEU A 205 -34.54 9.66 -8.53
C LEU A 205 -33.91 8.76 -9.60
N ARG A 206 -32.64 8.97 -9.82
CA ARG A 206 -31.81 8.16 -10.70
C ARG A 206 -30.75 7.43 -9.87
N LEU A 207 -30.46 6.18 -10.22
CA LEU A 207 -29.49 5.33 -9.54
C LEU A 207 -28.40 4.93 -10.52
N LEU A 208 -27.14 5.08 -10.11
CA LEU A 208 -25.97 4.65 -10.87
C LEU A 208 -25.22 3.58 -10.07
N PRO A 209 -25.00 2.37 -10.61
CA PRO A 209 -24.12 1.39 -10.00
C PRO A 209 -22.73 1.96 -9.74
N TYR A 210 -22.11 1.57 -8.63
CA TYR A 210 -20.83 2.11 -8.20
C TYR A 210 -19.70 1.93 -9.23
N GLU A 211 -19.73 0.84 -9.98
CA GLU A 211 -18.78 0.53 -11.05
C GLU A 211 -18.76 1.59 -12.17
N LEU A 212 -19.85 2.34 -12.31
CA LEU A 212 -19.99 3.41 -13.31
C LEU A 212 -19.67 4.81 -12.76
N VAL A 213 -19.42 4.94 -11.47
CA VAL A 213 -18.90 6.17 -10.86
C VAL A 213 -17.48 6.41 -11.38
N SER A 214 -17.08 7.68 -11.51
CA SER A 214 -15.75 8.03 -12.03
C SER A 214 -14.61 7.34 -11.26
N ASP A 215 -13.60 6.93 -11.99
CA ASP A 215 -12.42 6.27 -11.44
C ASP A 215 -11.73 7.12 -10.36
N THR A 216 -11.68 8.43 -10.58
CA THR A 216 -11.12 9.40 -9.64
C THR A 216 -11.82 9.35 -8.28
N LEU A 217 -13.15 9.38 -8.25
CA LEU A 217 -13.90 9.34 -6.99
C LEU A 217 -13.80 7.98 -6.31
N ARG A 218 -13.85 6.89 -7.07
CA ARG A 218 -13.72 5.53 -6.51
C ARG A 218 -12.34 5.30 -5.89
N ARG A 219 -11.26 5.80 -6.53
CA ARG A 219 -9.90 5.78 -5.98
C ARG A 219 -9.79 6.57 -4.68
N LEU A 220 -10.34 7.77 -4.65
CA LEU A 220 -10.35 8.60 -3.46
C LEU A 220 -11.09 7.93 -2.30
N ILE A 221 -12.29 7.42 -2.55
CA ILE A 221 -13.10 6.70 -1.55
C ILE A 221 -12.36 5.46 -1.04
N PHE A 222 -11.71 4.69 -1.92
CA PHE A 222 -10.92 3.53 -1.57
C PHE A 222 -9.77 3.88 -0.60
N HIS A 223 -8.97 4.88 -0.92
CA HIS A 223 -7.84 5.28 -0.07
C HIS A 223 -8.29 5.90 1.25
N LEU A 224 -9.36 6.70 1.23
CA LEU A 224 -9.96 7.22 2.46
C LEU A 224 -10.52 6.10 3.35
N ALA A 225 -11.15 5.10 2.75
CA ALA A 225 -11.63 3.91 3.49
C ALA A 225 -10.46 3.14 4.12
N ALA A 226 -9.34 3.00 3.41
CA ALA A 226 -8.13 2.39 3.97
C ALA A 226 -7.60 3.17 5.17
N ILE A 227 -7.55 4.49 5.11
CA ILE A 227 -7.08 5.35 6.21
C ILE A 227 -8.05 5.30 7.39
N GLU A 228 -9.33 5.55 7.15
CA GLU A 228 -10.32 5.76 8.22
C GLU A 228 -10.76 4.47 8.92
N SER A 229 -10.73 3.33 8.24
CA SER A 229 -11.16 2.06 8.81
C SER A 229 -10.06 1.32 9.58
N ASN A 230 -8.81 1.74 9.46
CA ASN A 230 -7.68 1.11 10.11
C ASN A 230 -7.29 1.81 11.42
N GLU A 231 -6.87 1.00 12.38
CA GLU A 231 -6.26 1.44 13.64
C GLU A 231 -5.14 0.47 14.05
N GLY A 232 -3.99 1.02 14.43
CA GLY A 232 -2.82 0.23 14.80
C GLY A 232 -2.22 -0.58 13.65
N ALA A 233 -2.42 -0.13 12.42
CA ALA A 233 -2.00 -0.82 11.21
C ALA A 233 -0.77 -0.17 10.56
N VAL A 234 -0.05 -0.98 9.80
CA VAL A 234 0.96 -0.56 8.84
C VAL A 234 0.29 -0.58 7.45
N ILE A 235 0.00 0.58 6.93
CA ILE A 235 -0.71 0.75 5.67
C ILE A 235 0.28 1.01 4.55
N THR A 236 0.24 0.22 3.49
CA THR A 236 1.03 0.45 2.29
C THR A 236 0.12 0.88 1.15
N MET A 237 0.46 1.97 0.48
CA MET A 237 -0.29 2.51 -0.65
C MET A 237 0.68 2.95 -1.76
N GLU A 238 0.45 2.47 -2.96
CA GLU A 238 1.22 2.82 -4.15
C GLU A 238 0.50 3.94 -4.91
N GLU A 239 1.14 5.11 -5.00
CA GLU A 239 0.62 6.28 -5.72
C GLU A 239 -0.87 6.56 -5.44
N PRO A 240 -1.27 6.75 -4.17
CA PRO A 240 -2.68 6.88 -3.80
C PRO A 240 -3.37 8.10 -4.42
N GLU A 241 -2.60 9.11 -4.80
CA GLU A 241 -3.04 10.34 -5.46
C GLU A 241 -3.20 10.22 -6.98
N ALA A 242 -2.87 9.07 -7.58
CA ALA A 242 -2.95 8.88 -9.01
C ALA A 242 -4.35 9.20 -9.53
N HIS A 243 -4.41 9.99 -10.63
CA HIS A 243 -5.65 10.46 -11.25
C HIS A 243 -6.53 11.37 -10.38
N ALA A 244 -6.06 11.84 -9.22
CA ALA A 244 -6.81 12.75 -8.37
C ALA A 244 -6.74 14.21 -8.86
N PHE A 245 -7.80 14.97 -8.62
CA PHE A 245 -7.75 16.42 -8.75
C PHE A 245 -6.80 17.03 -7.70
N PRO A 246 -6.17 18.18 -7.96
CA PRO A 246 -5.24 18.80 -7.01
C PRO A 246 -5.82 18.99 -5.60
N ALA A 247 -7.09 19.38 -5.48
CA ALA A 247 -7.76 19.52 -4.19
C ALA A 247 -7.85 18.18 -3.42
N TYR A 248 -8.15 17.09 -4.11
CA TYR A 248 -8.22 15.75 -3.52
C TYR A 248 -6.83 15.20 -3.21
N THR A 249 -5.83 15.49 -4.04
CA THR A 249 -4.43 15.15 -3.79
C THR A 249 -3.96 15.75 -2.46
N LYS A 250 -4.22 17.03 -2.26
CA LYS A 250 -3.90 17.74 -1.01
C LYS A 250 -4.67 17.16 0.16
N TYR A 251 -5.97 16.94 0.01
CA TYR A 251 -6.82 16.39 1.06
C TYR A 251 -6.35 15.00 1.52
N LEU A 252 -6.02 14.11 0.58
CA LEU A 252 -5.50 12.79 0.89
C LEU A 252 -4.16 12.85 1.64
N ALA A 253 -3.25 13.73 1.21
CA ALA A 253 -1.98 13.96 1.90
C ALA A 253 -2.18 14.46 3.33
N GLU A 254 -3.10 15.38 3.56
CA GLU A 254 -3.44 15.89 4.88
C GLU A 254 -4.03 14.80 5.79
N ARG A 255 -4.88 13.92 5.23
CA ARG A 255 -5.45 12.79 5.99
C ARG A 255 -4.36 11.83 6.47
N VAL A 256 -3.39 11.51 5.63
CA VAL A 256 -2.22 10.68 6.00
C VAL A 256 -1.35 11.39 7.03
N ALA A 257 -1.05 12.67 6.81
CA ALA A 257 -0.19 13.45 7.71
C ALA A 257 -0.76 13.58 9.13
N LEU A 258 -2.08 13.73 9.24
CA LEU A 258 -2.79 13.92 10.51
C LEU A 258 -3.21 12.61 11.20
N ASP A 259 -3.14 11.47 10.51
CA ASP A 259 -3.50 10.19 11.11
C ASP A 259 -2.39 9.63 12.00
N GLU A 260 -2.54 9.82 13.31
CA GLU A 260 -1.61 9.30 14.33
C GLU A 260 -1.87 7.83 14.71
N ARG A 261 -2.95 7.23 14.18
CA ARG A 261 -3.37 5.87 14.55
C ARG A 261 -2.60 4.78 13.80
N ASN A 262 -2.09 5.09 12.62
CA ASN A 262 -1.48 4.14 11.70
C ASN A 262 -0.08 4.58 11.27
N GLN A 263 0.68 3.63 10.72
CA GLN A 263 1.94 3.88 10.05
C GLN A 263 1.75 3.70 8.54
N TYR A 264 2.49 4.49 7.76
CA TYR A 264 2.34 4.54 6.30
C TYR A 264 3.65 4.26 5.58
N PHE A 265 3.56 3.48 4.51
CA PHE A 265 4.58 3.29 3.48
C PHE A 265 3.96 3.63 2.13
N ILE A 266 4.39 4.72 1.52
CA ILE A 266 3.74 5.31 0.35
C ILE A 266 4.78 5.58 -0.73
N THR A 267 4.46 5.23 -1.99
CA THR A 267 5.19 5.72 -3.15
C THR A 267 4.43 6.87 -3.80
N THR A 268 5.14 7.86 -4.28
CA THR A 268 4.55 8.95 -5.07
C THR A 268 5.53 9.51 -6.09
N HIS A 269 5.00 10.07 -7.16
CA HIS A 269 5.72 10.91 -8.11
C HIS A 269 4.99 12.25 -8.36
N ASN A 270 4.00 12.55 -7.52
CA ASN A 270 3.24 13.79 -7.59
C ASN A 270 3.84 14.83 -6.63
N PRO A 271 4.36 15.96 -7.14
CA PRO A 271 5.00 16.98 -6.31
C PRO A 271 4.04 17.61 -5.29
N TYR A 272 2.79 17.80 -5.63
CA TYR A 272 1.80 18.41 -4.74
C TYR A 272 1.46 17.50 -3.55
N PHE A 273 1.34 16.20 -3.80
CA PHE A 273 1.14 15.21 -2.75
C PHE A 273 2.34 15.16 -1.80
N LEU A 274 3.54 15.06 -2.36
CA LEU A 274 4.78 15.02 -1.60
C LEU A 274 4.96 16.28 -0.74
N LEU A 275 4.83 17.47 -1.34
CA LEU A 275 5.00 18.73 -0.62
C LEU A 275 3.97 18.89 0.49
N SER A 276 2.72 18.50 0.26
CA SER A 276 1.67 18.53 1.29
C SER A 276 1.99 17.60 2.46
N LEU A 277 2.54 16.40 2.20
CA LEU A 277 3.01 15.50 3.25
C LEU A 277 4.16 16.12 4.05
N VAL A 278 5.15 16.69 3.36
CA VAL A 278 6.32 17.31 4.01
C VAL A 278 5.91 18.51 4.86
N GLU A 279 5.00 19.36 4.38
CA GLU A 279 4.51 20.51 5.14
C GLU A 279 3.68 20.14 6.38
N ARG A 280 2.87 19.08 6.28
CA ARG A 280 1.85 18.75 7.29
C ARG A 280 2.30 17.70 8.28
N THR A 281 3.30 16.89 7.95
CA THR A 281 3.80 15.83 8.83
C THR A 281 4.96 16.40 9.69
N PRO A 282 4.95 16.21 11.02
CA PRO A 282 6.09 16.58 11.85
C PRO A 282 7.38 15.89 11.35
N VAL A 283 8.47 16.65 11.25
CA VAL A 283 9.75 16.18 10.67
C VAL A 283 10.25 14.89 11.31
N ARG A 284 10.11 14.76 12.63
CA ARG A 284 10.50 13.55 13.37
C ARG A 284 9.66 12.31 13.04
N GLU A 285 8.49 12.50 12.43
CA GLU A 285 7.55 11.43 12.08
C GLU A 285 7.57 11.09 10.58
N LEU A 286 8.32 11.87 9.79
CA LEU A 286 8.42 11.73 8.34
C LEU A 286 9.79 11.21 7.92
N ALA A 287 9.80 10.19 7.08
CA ALA A 287 10.98 9.73 6.35
C ALA A 287 10.70 9.81 4.85
N VAL A 288 11.47 10.59 4.12
CA VAL A 288 11.44 10.64 2.65
C VAL A 288 12.70 9.99 2.13
N TYR A 289 12.53 8.96 1.31
CA TYR A 289 13.61 8.20 0.70
C TYR A 289 13.68 8.47 -0.80
N ILE A 290 14.86 8.81 -1.29
CA ILE A 290 15.17 8.72 -2.72
C ILE A 290 15.50 7.28 -3.05
N THR A 291 14.79 6.71 -4.02
CA THR A 291 15.05 5.37 -4.56
C THR A 291 15.76 5.51 -5.90
N TYR A 292 16.88 4.83 -6.06
CA TYR A 292 17.71 4.87 -7.26
C TYR A 292 18.29 3.49 -7.58
N LEU A 293 18.79 3.31 -8.81
CA LEU A 293 19.48 2.10 -9.21
C LEU A 293 20.99 2.34 -9.21
N ARG A 294 21.73 1.35 -8.69
CA ARG A 294 23.18 1.27 -8.83
C ARG A 294 23.55 -0.18 -9.12
N GLY A 295 24.19 -0.43 -10.26
CA GLY A 295 24.52 -1.80 -10.67
C GLY A 295 23.29 -2.72 -10.81
N TYR A 296 22.17 -2.20 -11.33
CA TYR A 296 20.88 -2.90 -11.45
C TYR A 296 20.25 -3.30 -10.12
N GLU A 297 20.72 -2.75 -9.02
CA GLU A 297 20.18 -2.99 -7.68
C GLU A 297 19.48 -1.73 -7.16
N THR A 298 18.34 -1.93 -6.52
CA THR A 298 17.62 -0.85 -5.84
C THR A 298 18.39 -0.41 -4.60
N LYS A 299 18.66 0.89 -4.52
CA LYS A 299 19.22 1.59 -3.37
C LYS A 299 18.28 2.68 -2.91
N VAL A 300 18.42 3.07 -1.65
CA VAL A 300 17.64 4.15 -1.05
C VAL A 300 18.56 5.09 -0.28
N LYS A 301 18.20 6.36 -0.27
CA LYS A 301 18.81 7.38 0.57
C LYS A 301 17.73 8.10 1.36
N LEU A 302 17.85 8.14 2.70
CA LEU A 302 17.01 8.96 3.54
C LEU A 302 17.42 10.42 3.40
N LEU A 303 16.46 11.29 3.08
CA LEU A 303 16.69 12.73 3.04
C LEU A 303 16.86 13.31 4.45
N SER A 304 17.86 14.17 4.62
CA SER A 304 18.04 14.94 5.86
C SER A 304 16.96 16.01 6.02
N GLU A 305 16.87 16.59 7.20
CA GLU A 305 15.96 17.72 7.46
C GLU A 305 16.27 18.92 6.58
N GLU A 306 17.57 19.19 6.32
CA GLU A 306 18.03 20.24 5.40
C GLU A 306 17.57 19.97 3.97
N GLU A 307 17.76 18.74 3.48
CA GLU A 307 17.32 18.32 2.14
C GLU A 307 15.79 18.38 2.00
N LEU A 308 15.02 18.10 3.04
CA LEU A 308 13.56 18.30 3.04
C LEU A 308 13.18 19.78 2.90
N GLY A 309 13.94 20.69 3.52
CA GLY A 309 13.80 22.13 3.35
C GLY A 309 14.05 22.56 1.90
N GLU A 310 15.13 22.08 1.28
CA GLU A 310 15.45 22.35 -0.12
C GLU A 310 14.35 21.81 -1.05
N LEU A 311 13.79 20.65 -0.74
CA LEU A 311 12.70 20.05 -1.50
C LEU A 311 11.44 20.93 -1.47
N LEU A 312 11.09 21.51 -0.33
CA LEU A 312 9.98 22.47 -0.20
C LEU A 312 10.21 23.74 -1.06
N ASP A 313 11.44 24.22 -1.14
CA ASP A 313 11.80 25.39 -1.93
C ASP A 313 11.70 25.15 -3.45
N MET A 314 11.88 23.90 -3.89
CA MET A 314 11.75 23.52 -5.30
C MET A 314 10.31 23.52 -5.80
N THR A 315 9.33 23.42 -4.91
CA THR A 315 7.90 23.35 -5.24
C THR A 315 7.58 22.24 -6.27
N SER A 316 6.94 22.56 -7.39
CA SER A 316 6.57 21.59 -8.43
C SER A 316 7.75 21.00 -9.22
N ASP A 317 8.94 21.57 -9.10
CA ASP A 317 10.11 21.16 -9.89
C ASP A 317 10.92 20.00 -9.25
N VAL A 318 10.47 19.50 -8.10
CA VAL A 318 11.12 18.42 -7.34
C VAL A 318 11.45 17.21 -8.24
N PHE A 319 10.48 16.72 -8.99
CA PHE A 319 10.65 15.50 -9.80
C PHE A 319 11.49 15.71 -11.08
N PHE A 320 11.78 16.95 -11.45
CA PHE A 320 12.73 17.27 -12.52
C PHE A 320 14.19 17.36 -12.01
N ASN A 321 14.38 17.43 -10.69
CA ASN A 321 15.66 17.67 -10.04
C ASN A 321 16.02 16.61 -8.99
N LEU A 322 15.49 15.39 -9.10
CA LEU A 322 15.75 14.31 -8.13
C LEU A 322 17.23 13.90 -8.06
N ASP A 323 17.98 14.11 -9.13
CA ASP A 323 19.41 13.87 -9.21
C ASP A 323 20.23 14.68 -8.19
N ILE A 324 19.74 15.86 -7.77
CA ILE A 324 20.35 16.68 -6.71
C ILE A 324 20.43 15.89 -5.38
N PHE A 325 19.43 15.07 -5.10
CA PHE A 325 19.33 14.27 -3.88
C PHE A 325 19.90 12.86 -4.03
N THR A 326 20.18 12.42 -5.25
CA THR A 326 20.68 11.08 -5.52
C THR A 326 22.19 11.04 -5.30
N PRO A 327 22.75 10.05 -4.52
CA PRO A 327 24.18 9.92 -4.33
C PRO A 327 24.93 9.73 -5.66
N GLY A 328 26.08 10.40 -5.81
CA GLY A 328 26.97 10.24 -6.95
C GLY A 328 27.58 8.83 -7.04
N GLU A 329 28.16 8.48 -8.21
CA GLU A 329 28.77 7.15 -8.42
C GLU A 329 29.99 6.87 -7.52
N GLY A 330 30.47 7.85 -6.76
CA GLY A 330 31.67 7.77 -5.91
C GLY A 330 31.42 7.91 -4.41
N ASP A 331 30.15 8.01 -3.96
CA ASP A 331 29.80 8.17 -2.55
C ASP A 331 29.50 6.85 -1.84
#